data_7ef84d3245e751ddec73ff68714f21ff
#
_entry.id   7ef84d3245e751ddec73ff68714f21ff
#
_cell.length_a   1.000
_cell.length_b   1.000
_cell.length_c   1.000
_cell.angle_alpha   90.00
_cell.angle_beta   90.00
_cell.angle_gamma   90.00
#
_symmetry.space_group_name_H-M   'P 1'
#
loop_
_entity.id
_entity.type
_entity.pdbx_description
1 polymer ?
#
loop_
_entity_poly.entity_id
_entity_poly.type
_entity_poly.pdbx_seq_one_letter_code
_entity_poly.pdbx_strand_id
1 'polypeptide(L)'
;GLVGSEMCIRDSTISINKLRDRVGMPPLDMAKANAKPDWYLSSEEYGYPNVTGANAGVILEIRRERTIELLQEGHRFEDLVRWKAGTCIDQAITGMYFPGPGEYDLTGDGKADLILYAKGSAKPSADEGVYVYELGTDIFLSEDTKGYMAFHKDVERTKFNEGRDYLYPIPSGERSLNKNLTQNPGWNDGLGF
;
A
#
# COMPACT_ATOMS: atom_id res chain seq x y z
N GLY A 1 2.48 29.74 -0.55
CA GLY A 1 2.35 28.37 -0.87
C GLY A 1 3.44 27.69 -1.68
N LEU A 2 3.80 28.17 -2.87
CA LEU A 2 4.73 27.47 -3.78
C LEU A 2 6.20 27.54 -3.35
N VAL A 3 6.64 28.60 -2.71
CA VAL A 3 8.04 28.77 -2.26
C VAL A 3 8.44 27.80 -1.17
N GLY A 4 7.51 27.40 -0.29
CA GLY A 4 7.77 26.40 0.75
C GLY A 4 7.95 24.98 0.21
N SER A 5 7.30 24.64 -0.92
CA SER A 5 7.38 23.32 -1.52
C SER A 5 8.72 23.06 -2.22
N GLU A 6 9.28 24.06 -2.90
CA GLU A 6 10.58 23.91 -3.58
C GLU A 6 11.75 23.77 -2.60
N MET A 7 11.71 24.50 -1.50
CA MET A 7 12.73 24.39 -0.44
C MET A 7 12.65 23.02 0.24
N CYS A 8 11.44 22.51 0.50
CA CYS A 8 11.24 21.17 1.02
C CYS A 8 11.71 20.07 0.07
N ILE A 9 11.50 20.23 -1.25
CA ILE A 9 11.96 19.26 -2.25
C ILE A 9 13.49 19.20 -2.28
N ARG A 10 14.18 20.35 -2.29
CA ARG A 10 15.64 20.40 -2.29
C ARG A 10 16.22 19.75 -1.03
N ASP A 11 15.73 20.10 0.14
CA ASP A 11 16.20 19.55 1.42
C ASP A 11 15.89 18.05 1.53
N SER A 12 14.72 17.63 1.06
CA SER A 12 14.34 16.22 1.01
C SER A 12 15.23 15.43 0.05
N THR A 13 15.59 16.01 -1.11
CA THR A 13 16.51 15.37 -2.07
C THR A 13 17.93 15.20 -1.47
N ILE A 14 18.41 16.20 -0.74
CA ILE A 14 19.70 16.09 -0.03
C ILE A 14 19.65 14.96 1.01
N SER A 15 18.60 14.88 1.78
CA SER A 15 18.40 13.83 2.80
C SER A 15 18.28 12.45 2.15
N ILE A 16 17.52 12.30 1.08
CA ILE A 16 17.38 11.05 0.32
C ILE A 16 18.73 10.60 -0.23
N ASN A 17 19.53 11.52 -0.81
CA ASN A 17 20.82 11.13 -1.35
C ASN A 17 21.78 10.66 -0.27
N LYS A 18 21.70 11.17 0.96
CA LYS A 18 22.44 10.62 2.09
C LYS A 18 21.98 9.21 2.48
N LEU A 19 20.67 8.93 2.42
CA LEU A 19 20.15 7.60 2.66
C LEU A 19 20.61 6.62 1.59
N ARG A 20 20.51 7.02 0.32
CA ARG A 20 20.96 6.22 -0.83
C ARG A 20 22.47 5.93 -0.78
N ASP A 21 23.28 6.91 -0.47
CA ASP A 21 24.73 6.76 -0.31
C ASP A 21 25.09 5.74 0.78
N ARG A 22 24.38 5.77 1.91
CA ARG A 22 24.56 4.80 3.01
C ARG A 22 24.44 3.34 2.58
N VAL A 23 23.56 3.06 1.60
CA VAL A 23 23.30 1.71 1.09
C VAL A 23 23.91 1.45 -0.28
N GLY A 24 24.77 2.34 -0.76
CA GLY A 24 25.46 2.18 -2.05
C GLY A 24 24.59 2.41 -3.28
N MET A 25 23.45 3.08 -3.14
CA MET A 25 22.58 3.41 -4.26
C MET A 25 23.02 4.70 -4.96
N PRO A 26 22.84 4.82 -6.29
CA PRO A 26 23.14 6.06 -6.99
C PRO A 26 22.25 7.20 -6.51
N PRO A 27 22.72 8.46 -6.55
CA PRO A 27 21.93 9.63 -6.20
C PRO A 27 20.65 9.72 -7.03
N LEU A 28 19.60 10.32 -6.46
CA LEU A 28 18.36 10.60 -7.19
C LEU A 28 18.61 11.66 -8.27
N ASP A 29 18.42 11.28 -9.52
CA ASP A 29 18.40 12.18 -10.67
C ASP A 29 16.99 12.81 -10.79
N MET A 30 16.87 14.05 -10.35
CA MET A 30 15.62 14.81 -10.36
C MET A 30 15.06 15.00 -11.77
N ALA A 31 15.94 15.28 -12.75
CA ALA A 31 15.51 15.51 -14.13
C ALA A 31 14.94 14.23 -14.73
N LYS A 32 15.61 13.11 -14.52
CA LYS A 32 15.15 11.80 -14.97
C LYS A 32 13.85 11.37 -14.30
N ALA A 33 13.73 11.56 -12.98
CA ALA A 33 12.53 11.23 -12.23
C ALA A 33 11.31 12.04 -12.73
N ASN A 34 11.48 13.35 -12.95
CA ASN A 34 10.40 14.20 -13.45
C ASN A 34 10.07 13.97 -14.92
N ALA A 35 11.06 13.59 -15.76
CA ALA A 35 10.81 13.28 -17.16
C ALA A 35 9.98 11.99 -17.34
N LYS A 36 10.09 11.05 -16.42
CA LYS A 36 9.35 9.79 -16.44
C LYS A 36 8.95 9.40 -15.01
N PRO A 37 7.87 9.99 -14.46
CA PRO A 37 7.33 9.57 -13.18
C PRO A 37 7.00 8.07 -13.18
N ASP A 38 7.20 7.44 -12.03
CA ASP A 38 6.90 6.02 -11.87
C ASP A 38 5.40 5.76 -12.05
N TRP A 39 5.05 4.91 -13.02
CA TRP A 39 3.66 4.63 -13.38
C TRP A 39 2.88 3.97 -12.24
N TYR A 40 3.53 3.09 -11.47
CA TYR A 40 2.91 2.40 -10.35
C TYR A 40 2.60 3.36 -9.21
N LEU A 41 3.58 4.24 -8.88
CA LEU A 41 3.40 5.25 -7.83
C LEU A 41 2.43 6.36 -8.24
N SER A 42 2.18 6.58 -9.52
CA SER A 42 1.20 7.56 -10.01
C SER A 42 -0.17 6.97 -10.34
N SER A 43 -0.34 5.64 -10.24
CA SER A 43 -1.60 4.98 -10.53
C SER A 43 -2.70 5.31 -9.51
N GLU A 44 -3.95 5.28 -9.95
CA GLU A 44 -5.12 5.39 -9.06
C GLU A 44 -5.25 4.17 -8.15
N GLU A 45 -4.84 3.02 -8.66
CA GLU A 45 -5.01 1.74 -7.95
C GLU A 45 -3.99 1.56 -6.83
N TYR A 46 -2.72 1.90 -7.06
CA TYR A 46 -1.64 1.54 -6.13
C TYR A 46 -0.85 2.73 -5.61
N GLY A 47 -1.05 3.91 -6.16
CA GLY A 47 -0.15 5.02 -5.98
C GLY A 47 -0.79 6.29 -5.44
N TYR A 48 -0.30 7.40 -5.95
CA TYR A 48 -0.63 8.76 -5.53
C TYR A 48 -1.09 9.58 -6.74
N PRO A 49 -2.32 9.37 -7.25
CA PRO A 49 -2.80 10.02 -8.47
C PRO A 49 -2.91 11.55 -8.32
N ASN A 50 -2.97 12.04 -7.09
CA ASN A 50 -3.02 13.47 -6.77
C ASN A 50 -1.66 14.19 -6.87
N VAL A 51 -0.57 13.46 -7.12
CA VAL A 51 0.77 14.05 -7.31
C VAL A 51 0.93 14.45 -8.76
N THR A 52 0.85 15.75 -9.03
CA THR A 52 0.90 16.36 -10.37
C THR A 52 1.90 17.51 -10.44
N GLY A 53 2.17 17.99 -11.64
CA GLY A 53 3.04 19.15 -11.87
C GLY A 53 4.50 18.79 -12.17
N ALA A 54 5.34 19.82 -12.36
CA ALA A 54 6.71 19.69 -12.85
C ALA A 54 7.64 18.84 -11.98
N ASN A 55 7.32 18.71 -10.69
CA ASN A 55 8.12 17.95 -9.72
C ASN A 55 7.46 16.62 -9.30
N ALA A 56 6.44 16.17 -10.03
CA ALA A 56 5.68 14.97 -9.67
C ALA A 56 6.59 13.74 -9.47
N GLY A 57 7.50 13.49 -10.38
CA GLY A 57 8.40 12.34 -10.30
C GLY A 57 9.29 12.36 -9.05
N VAL A 58 9.86 13.52 -8.73
CA VAL A 58 10.68 13.68 -7.50
C VAL A 58 9.83 13.48 -6.25
N ILE A 59 8.61 14.02 -6.20
CA ILE A 59 7.71 13.84 -5.05
C ILE A 59 7.37 12.36 -4.86
N LEU A 60 7.10 11.63 -5.94
CA LEU A 60 6.83 10.20 -5.87
C LEU A 60 8.03 9.41 -5.33
N GLU A 61 9.24 9.73 -5.79
CA GLU A 61 10.47 9.11 -5.27
C GLU A 61 10.69 9.43 -3.78
N ILE A 62 10.46 10.67 -3.36
CA ILE A 62 10.53 11.05 -1.94
C ILE A 62 9.54 10.23 -1.10
N ARG A 63 8.31 10.06 -1.57
CA ARG A 63 7.29 9.27 -0.87
C ARG A 63 7.67 7.79 -0.81
N ARG A 64 8.27 7.25 -1.89
CA ARG A 64 8.78 5.87 -1.93
C ARG A 64 9.89 5.65 -0.90
N GLU A 65 10.93 6.48 -0.93
CA GLU A 65 12.06 6.37 0.00
C GLU A 65 11.58 6.49 1.46
N ARG A 66 10.70 7.46 1.73
CA ARG A 66 10.14 7.62 3.06
C ARG A 66 9.35 6.39 3.51
N THR A 67 8.59 5.78 2.61
CA THR A 67 7.82 4.57 2.91
C THR A 67 8.73 3.39 3.26
N ILE A 68 9.86 3.25 2.54
CA ILE A 68 10.82 2.17 2.75
C ILE A 68 11.61 2.40 4.05
N GLU A 69 12.16 3.60 4.24
CA GLU A 69 13.00 3.93 5.39
C GLU A 69 12.26 3.87 6.73
N LEU A 70 10.97 4.25 6.74
CA LEU A 70 10.15 4.27 7.96
C LEU A 70 9.20 3.07 8.05
N LEU A 71 9.53 1.98 7.35
CA LEU A 71 8.72 0.76 7.41
C LEU A 71 8.64 0.23 8.84
N GLN A 72 7.42 -0.02 9.32
CA GLN A 72 7.09 -0.48 10.67
C GLN A 72 7.37 0.53 11.81
N GLU A 73 7.70 1.77 11.51
CA GLU A 73 7.88 2.82 12.53
C GLU A 73 6.57 3.57 12.88
N GLY A 74 5.43 3.14 12.36
CA GLY A 74 4.11 3.71 12.66
C GLY A 74 3.75 4.97 11.88
N HIS A 75 4.62 5.52 11.04
CA HIS A 75 4.41 6.79 10.34
C HIS A 75 3.52 6.69 9.08
N ARG A 76 3.29 5.48 8.57
CA ARG A 76 2.62 5.30 7.26
C ARG A 76 1.22 5.89 7.20
N PHE A 77 0.40 5.65 8.23
CA PHE A 77 -0.98 6.14 8.27
C PHE A 77 -1.02 7.68 8.26
N GLU A 78 -0.21 8.32 9.11
CA GLU A 78 -0.13 9.78 9.18
C GLU A 78 0.34 10.41 7.86
N ASP A 79 1.30 9.77 7.19
CA ASP A 79 1.76 10.19 5.88
C ASP A 79 0.64 10.13 4.84
N LEU A 80 -0.11 9.04 4.78
CA LEU A 80 -1.24 8.88 3.86
C LEU A 80 -2.34 9.93 4.12
N VAL A 81 -2.67 10.17 5.38
CA VAL A 81 -3.63 11.20 5.77
C VAL A 81 -3.15 12.58 5.34
N ARG A 82 -1.91 12.93 5.68
CA ARG A 82 -1.30 14.23 5.35
C ARG A 82 -1.18 14.47 3.84
N TRP A 83 -0.94 13.41 3.06
CA TRP A 83 -0.83 13.48 1.60
C TRP A 83 -2.17 13.35 0.87
N LYS A 84 -3.29 13.23 1.59
CA LYS A 84 -4.60 12.92 1.04
C LYS A 84 -4.57 11.68 0.12
N ALA A 85 -3.95 10.63 0.60
CA ALA A 85 -3.77 9.37 -0.09
C ALA A 85 -4.32 8.20 0.73
N GLY A 86 -5.34 8.44 1.54
CA GLY A 86 -5.94 7.44 2.43
C GLY A 86 -6.49 6.22 1.69
N THR A 87 -6.99 6.40 0.48
CA THR A 87 -7.48 5.31 -0.37
C THR A 87 -6.41 4.26 -0.73
N CYS A 88 -5.12 4.59 -0.60
CA CYS A 88 -4.04 3.60 -0.71
C CYS A 88 -4.16 2.45 0.31
N ILE A 89 -4.92 2.65 1.41
CA ILE A 89 -5.16 1.61 2.43
C ILE A 89 -6.18 0.58 1.93
N ASP A 90 -7.01 0.96 0.98
CA ASP A 90 -8.10 0.13 0.47
C ASP A 90 -7.65 -0.96 -0.50
N GLN A 91 -6.37 -0.98 -0.82
CA GLN A 91 -5.80 -1.97 -1.72
C GLN A 91 -5.98 -3.40 -1.19
N ALA A 92 -6.32 -4.30 -2.07
CA ALA A 92 -6.38 -5.71 -1.74
C ALA A 92 -4.99 -6.21 -1.34
N ILE A 93 -4.94 -6.99 -0.28
CA ILE A 93 -3.70 -7.68 0.11
C ILE A 93 -3.58 -8.90 -0.80
N THR A 94 -2.66 -8.83 -1.74
CA THR A 94 -2.38 -9.90 -2.69
C THR A 94 -1.01 -10.52 -2.45
N GLY A 95 -0.91 -11.81 -2.67
CA GLY A 95 0.35 -12.56 -2.63
C GLY A 95 0.94 -12.80 -4.01
N MET A 96 1.65 -13.93 -4.15
CA MET A 96 2.29 -14.31 -5.40
C MET A 96 1.24 -14.62 -6.48
N TYR A 97 1.65 -14.43 -7.74
CA TYR A 97 0.85 -14.80 -8.89
C TYR A 97 1.06 -16.28 -9.24
N PHE A 98 -0.04 -16.99 -9.46
CA PHE A 98 -0.05 -18.36 -9.96
C PHE A 98 -0.86 -18.47 -11.25
N PRO A 99 -0.32 -19.05 -12.32
CA PRO A 99 -1.04 -19.23 -13.57
C PRO A 99 -2.13 -20.30 -13.52
N GLY A 100 -2.22 -21.08 -12.43
CA GLY A 100 -3.23 -22.11 -12.22
C GLY A 100 -2.75 -23.28 -11.39
N PRO A 101 -3.42 -24.44 -11.47
CA PRO A 101 -2.91 -25.68 -10.90
C PRO A 101 -1.58 -26.08 -11.53
N GLY A 102 -0.65 -26.62 -10.73
CA GLY A 102 0.66 -27.02 -11.21
C GLY A 102 1.67 -27.20 -10.08
N GLU A 103 2.88 -27.55 -10.46
CA GLU A 103 4.03 -27.66 -9.57
C GLU A 103 4.89 -26.40 -9.69
N TYR A 104 5.33 -25.87 -8.56
CA TYR A 104 6.05 -24.62 -8.46
C TYR A 104 7.34 -24.78 -7.67
N ASP A 105 8.44 -24.43 -8.31
CA ASP A 105 9.75 -24.27 -7.68
C ASP A 105 9.87 -22.80 -7.22
N LEU A 106 9.74 -22.56 -5.93
CA LEU A 106 9.78 -21.24 -5.33
C LEU A 106 11.20 -20.84 -4.89
N THR A 107 12.06 -21.83 -4.70
CA THR A 107 13.45 -21.65 -4.26
C THR A 107 14.43 -21.55 -5.42
N GLY A 108 14.07 -22.03 -6.63
CA GLY A 108 14.90 -22.01 -7.82
C GLY A 108 15.93 -23.15 -7.83
N ASP A 109 15.71 -24.22 -7.10
CA ASP A 109 16.62 -25.36 -7.01
C ASP A 109 16.32 -26.49 -8.03
N GLY A 110 15.27 -26.30 -8.84
CA GLY A 110 14.80 -27.25 -9.85
C GLY A 110 13.88 -28.35 -9.33
N LYS A 111 13.41 -28.22 -8.08
CA LYS A 111 12.44 -29.13 -7.47
C LYS A 111 11.17 -28.36 -7.11
N ALA A 112 10.05 -29.06 -7.06
CA ALA A 112 8.81 -28.46 -6.61
C ALA A 112 8.83 -28.24 -5.10
N ASP A 113 8.51 -27.01 -4.66
CA ASP A 113 8.26 -26.67 -3.26
C ASP A 113 6.76 -26.67 -2.95
N LEU A 114 5.96 -26.42 -3.98
CA LEU A 114 4.51 -26.25 -3.86
C LEU A 114 3.80 -26.91 -5.03
N ILE A 115 2.74 -27.66 -4.72
CA ILE A 115 1.79 -28.18 -5.71
C ILE A 115 0.42 -27.57 -5.44
N LEU A 116 -0.13 -26.88 -6.43
CA LEU A 116 -1.52 -26.42 -6.42
C LEU A 116 -2.37 -27.33 -7.30
N TYR A 117 -3.46 -27.85 -6.75
CA TYR A 117 -4.38 -28.69 -7.52
C TYR A 117 -5.79 -28.12 -7.54
N ALA A 118 -6.55 -28.47 -8.57
CA ALA A 118 -7.87 -27.94 -8.79
C ALA A 118 -8.86 -28.43 -7.74
N LYS A 119 -9.80 -27.59 -7.36
CA LYS A 119 -10.88 -27.91 -6.41
C LYS A 119 -11.64 -29.16 -6.82
N GLY A 120 -11.80 -30.07 -5.88
CA GLY A 120 -12.52 -31.33 -6.09
C GLY A 120 -11.74 -32.40 -6.86
N SER A 121 -10.49 -32.14 -7.24
CA SER A 121 -9.60 -33.15 -7.82
C SER A 121 -8.96 -34.00 -6.73
N ALA A 122 -8.47 -35.19 -7.11
CA ALA A 122 -7.72 -36.01 -6.17
C ALA A 122 -6.43 -35.28 -5.75
N LYS A 123 -6.13 -35.28 -4.45
CA LYS A 123 -4.90 -34.71 -3.91
C LYS A 123 -3.68 -35.42 -4.50
N PRO A 124 -2.76 -34.71 -5.14
CA PRO A 124 -1.53 -35.29 -5.65
C PRO A 124 -0.65 -35.87 -4.53
N SER A 125 0.11 -36.91 -4.83
CA SER A 125 1.22 -37.33 -3.98
C SER A 125 2.40 -36.39 -4.18
N ALA A 126 3.16 -36.15 -3.13
CA ALA A 126 4.33 -35.29 -3.16
C ALA A 126 5.45 -35.84 -2.32
N ASP A 127 6.67 -35.45 -2.61
CA ASP A 127 7.86 -35.79 -1.82
C ASP A 127 7.82 -35.06 -0.45
N GLU A 128 8.63 -35.52 0.48
CA GLU A 128 8.75 -34.90 1.79
C GLU A 128 9.24 -33.43 1.65
N GLY A 129 8.54 -32.51 2.34
CA GLY A 129 8.85 -31.08 2.29
C GLY A 129 8.09 -30.30 1.23
N VAL A 130 7.38 -30.94 0.30
CA VAL A 130 6.56 -30.26 -0.71
C VAL A 130 5.17 -29.97 -0.14
N TYR A 131 4.76 -28.70 -0.22
CA TYR A 131 3.42 -28.27 0.20
C TYR A 131 2.38 -28.56 -0.89
N VAL A 132 1.24 -29.14 -0.51
CA VAL A 132 0.17 -29.50 -1.47
C VAL A 132 -1.13 -28.91 -1.02
N TYR A 133 -1.67 -27.95 -1.81
CA TYR A 133 -2.85 -27.17 -1.48
C TYR A 133 -3.92 -27.22 -2.58
N GLU A 134 -5.18 -27.28 -2.16
CA GLU A 134 -6.35 -27.21 -3.04
C GLU A 134 -6.72 -25.75 -3.33
N LEU A 135 -6.82 -25.41 -4.62
CA LEU A 135 -7.33 -24.09 -5.02
C LEU A 135 -8.81 -23.95 -4.67
N GLY A 136 -9.17 -22.80 -4.10
CA GLY A 136 -10.54 -22.51 -3.68
C GLY A 136 -10.97 -23.18 -2.37
N THR A 137 -10.04 -23.87 -1.67
CA THR A 137 -10.23 -24.42 -0.33
C THR A 137 -9.10 -23.96 0.59
N ASP A 138 -7.86 -24.28 0.26
CA ASP A 138 -6.68 -23.92 1.06
C ASP A 138 -6.09 -22.59 0.62
N ILE A 139 -6.06 -22.36 -0.70
CA ILE A 139 -5.54 -21.14 -1.32
C ILE A 139 -6.58 -20.57 -2.27
N PHE A 140 -6.84 -19.29 -2.13
CA PHE A 140 -7.74 -18.54 -3.01
C PHE A 140 -6.92 -17.67 -3.96
N LEU A 141 -7.28 -17.67 -5.24
CA LEU A 141 -6.70 -16.81 -6.27
C LEU A 141 -7.72 -15.74 -6.68
N SER A 142 -7.23 -14.62 -7.18
CA SER A 142 -8.07 -13.46 -7.57
C SER A 142 -9.07 -13.78 -8.67
N GLU A 143 -8.74 -14.72 -9.57
CA GLU A 143 -9.60 -15.19 -10.67
C GLU A 143 -10.02 -16.66 -10.48
N ASP A 144 -10.17 -17.10 -9.23
CA ASP A 144 -10.53 -18.45 -8.78
C ASP A 144 -9.52 -19.56 -9.14
N THR A 145 -9.23 -19.74 -10.44
CA THR A 145 -8.32 -20.81 -10.93
C THR A 145 -6.91 -20.32 -11.25
N LYS A 146 -6.69 -19.02 -11.33
CA LYS A 146 -5.40 -18.38 -11.60
C LYS A 146 -5.39 -16.97 -10.97
N GLY A 147 -4.27 -16.30 -11.02
CA GLY A 147 -4.13 -14.93 -10.54
C GLY A 147 -3.29 -14.80 -9.29
N TYR A 148 -3.44 -13.71 -8.58
CA TYR A 148 -2.72 -13.44 -7.34
C TYR A 148 -3.38 -14.15 -6.16
N MET A 149 -2.58 -14.66 -5.22
CA MET A 149 -3.11 -15.12 -3.94
C MET A 149 -3.94 -14.02 -3.29
N ALA A 150 -5.20 -14.33 -2.95
CA ALA A 150 -6.13 -13.41 -2.34
C ALA A 150 -6.25 -13.76 -0.84
N PHE A 151 -5.64 -12.94 0.02
CA PHE A 151 -5.78 -13.08 1.46
C PHE A 151 -7.10 -12.46 1.93
N HIS A 152 -7.77 -13.16 2.83
CA HIS A 152 -9.04 -12.68 3.41
C HIS A 152 -10.12 -12.33 2.38
N LYS A 153 -10.23 -13.14 1.30
CA LYS A 153 -11.18 -12.93 0.20
C LYS A 153 -12.62 -12.70 0.68
N ASP A 154 -13.02 -13.39 1.76
CA ASP A 154 -14.39 -13.36 2.29
C ASP A 154 -14.57 -12.36 3.44
N VAL A 155 -13.54 -11.55 3.76
CA VAL A 155 -13.60 -10.54 4.80
C VAL A 155 -13.86 -9.18 4.16
N GLU A 156 -15.06 -8.64 4.36
CA GLU A 156 -15.36 -7.28 3.97
C GLU A 156 -14.51 -6.31 4.80
N ARG A 157 -13.67 -5.53 4.12
CA ARG A 157 -12.85 -4.51 4.75
C ARG A 157 -13.57 -3.17 4.70
N THR A 158 -13.60 -2.49 5.84
CA THR A 158 -14.04 -1.09 5.87
C THR A 158 -13.10 -0.25 5.02
N LYS A 159 -13.65 0.41 4.01
CA LYS A 159 -12.89 1.30 3.14
C LYS A 159 -12.65 2.65 3.81
N PHE A 160 -11.57 3.30 3.40
CA PHE A 160 -11.25 4.66 3.82
C PHE A 160 -12.31 5.63 3.29
N ASN A 161 -12.94 6.38 4.20
CA ASN A 161 -13.92 7.39 3.84
C ASN A 161 -13.24 8.76 3.77
N GLU A 162 -12.98 9.24 2.55
CA GLU A 162 -12.30 10.53 2.31
C GLU A 162 -13.03 11.75 2.90
N GLY A 163 -14.35 11.66 3.05
CA GLY A 163 -15.14 12.73 3.68
C GLY A 163 -15.00 12.79 5.21
N ARG A 164 -14.46 11.73 5.83
CA ARG A 164 -14.40 11.59 7.28
C ARG A 164 -12.98 11.33 7.80
N ASP A 165 -12.27 10.36 7.24
CA ASP A 165 -11.13 9.69 7.88
C ASP A 165 -9.82 10.50 7.82
N TYR A 166 -9.80 11.61 7.09
CA TYR A 166 -8.69 12.58 7.15
C TYR A 166 -8.66 13.41 8.44
N LEU A 167 -9.74 13.41 9.21
CA LEU A 167 -9.83 14.13 10.46
C LEU A 167 -10.24 13.18 11.58
N TYR A 168 -9.63 13.32 12.75
CA TYR A 168 -10.07 12.60 13.94
C TYR A 168 -11.35 13.23 14.50
N PRO A 169 -12.23 12.43 15.14
CA PRO A 169 -13.38 13.00 15.84
C PRO A 169 -12.92 13.88 17.00
N ILE A 170 -13.60 15.01 17.19
CA ILE A 170 -13.43 15.79 18.41
C ILE A 170 -14.05 14.98 19.56
N PRO A 171 -13.32 14.75 20.67
CA PRO A 171 -13.82 13.96 21.78
C PRO A 171 -15.15 14.50 22.32
N SER A 172 -16.12 13.62 22.56
CA SER A 172 -17.45 13.99 23.05
C SER A 172 -17.41 14.74 24.39
N GLY A 173 -16.45 14.42 25.26
CA GLY A 173 -16.21 15.15 26.52
C GLY A 173 -15.92 16.63 26.27
N GLU A 174 -15.05 16.96 25.32
CA GLU A 174 -14.70 18.34 25.00
C GLU A 174 -15.89 19.10 24.40
N ARG A 175 -16.66 18.44 23.53
CA ARG A 175 -17.89 19.02 22.99
C ARG A 175 -18.96 19.24 24.04
N SER A 176 -19.08 18.34 25.02
CA SER A 176 -20.01 18.51 26.14
C SER A 176 -19.67 19.73 27.02
N LEU A 177 -18.38 20.02 27.20
CA LEU A 177 -17.89 21.17 27.93
C LEU A 177 -18.03 22.47 27.13
N ASN A 178 -17.83 22.43 25.82
CA ASN A 178 -17.95 23.58 24.95
C ASN A 178 -18.89 23.27 23.78
N LYS A 179 -20.14 23.66 23.91
CA LYS A 179 -21.19 23.42 22.89
C LYS A 179 -21.01 24.19 21.59
N ASN A 180 -20.03 25.10 21.52
CA ASN A 180 -19.68 25.80 20.29
C ASN A 180 -18.71 24.97 19.39
N LEU A 181 -18.20 23.83 19.89
CA LEU A 181 -17.39 22.93 19.10
C LEU A 181 -18.26 22.08 18.18
N THR A 182 -18.16 22.33 16.88
CA THR A 182 -18.81 21.51 15.85
C THR A 182 -17.95 20.27 15.59
N GLN A 183 -18.60 19.09 15.50
CA GLN A 183 -17.91 17.85 15.19
C GLN A 183 -17.31 17.87 13.76
N ASN A 184 -16.22 17.18 13.59
CA ASN A 184 -15.62 17.02 12.26
C ASN A 184 -16.57 16.26 11.32
N PRO A 185 -16.53 16.57 10.01
CA PRO A 185 -17.43 15.98 9.03
C PRO A 185 -17.46 14.44 9.07
N GLY A 186 -18.65 13.87 8.95
CA GLY A 186 -18.84 12.42 8.91
C GLY A 186 -18.74 11.70 10.26
N TRP A 187 -18.34 12.39 11.33
CA TRP A 187 -18.33 11.84 12.68
C TRP A 187 -19.61 12.20 13.44
N ASN A 188 -20.13 11.23 14.17
CA ASN A 188 -21.30 11.41 15.03
C ASN A 188 -21.02 10.84 16.41
N ASP A 189 -21.14 11.67 17.43
CA ASP A 189 -20.95 11.31 18.84
C ASP A 189 -22.27 11.29 19.63
N GLY A 190 -23.40 11.42 18.95
CA GLY A 190 -24.75 11.43 19.55
C GLY A 190 -25.14 12.76 20.21
N LEU A 191 -24.26 13.77 20.20
CA LEU A 191 -24.59 15.09 20.73
C LEU A 191 -25.31 15.91 19.66
N GLY A 192 -26.48 16.45 19.99
CA GLY A 192 -27.36 17.17 19.05
C GLY A 192 -27.02 18.65 18.82
N PHE A 193 -25.78 19.06 19.08
CA PHE A 193 -25.30 20.44 18.94
C PHE A 193 -23.90 20.49 18.35
#